data_3a62cd3393b09b7f669dfb295a27bdc6
#
_entry.id   3a62cd3393b09b7f669dfb295a27bdc6
#
_cell.length_a   1.000
_cell.length_b   1.000
_cell.length_c   1.000
_cell.angle_alpha   90.00
_cell.angle_beta   90.00
_cell.angle_gamma   90.00
#
_symmetry.space_group_name_H-M   'P 1'
#
loop_
_entity.id
_entity.type
_entity.pdbx_description
1 polymer ?
#
loop_
_entity_poly.entity_id
_entity_poly.type
_entity_poly.pdbx_seq_one_letter_code
_entity_poly.pdbx_strand_id
1 'polypeptide(L)'
;TTGMSVALSAHIELCQSCRQRSSELESREIVSWLQADRAQPLASPDFSGMLDLITSQPQLTSETKEAPHSEEEPLVSEIHMLDHSITLPRVLAKAASRGLVWHKLAGGINQAQVQIDNETQCEFLYMTPGSQVPVHRHQGSEVTLVLDGGFEDEFGHYGPSDFLVRDKRDQHQPSTEEGCLCFAVLDSPLTFTSGLARLFNPINNYRFRRATSQRF
;
A
#
# COMPACT_ATOMS: atom_id res chain seq x y z
N THR A 1 2.22 8.24 6.66
CA THR A 1 3.38 7.61 5.99
C THR A 1 3.03 7.24 4.56
N THR A 2 4.03 7.12 3.68
CA THR A 2 3.82 6.76 2.27
C THR A 2 3.25 5.35 2.14
N GLY A 3 3.71 4.41 2.97
CA GLY A 3 3.19 3.03 2.98
C GLY A 3 1.68 2.97 3.23
N MET A 4 1.19 3.72 4.22
CA MET A 4 -0.25 3.80 4.51
C MET A 4 -1.04 4.42 3.34
N SER A 5 -0.49 5.45 2.69
CA SER A 5 -1.12 6.08 1.52
C SER A 5 -1.19 5.12 0.33
N VAL A 6 -0.15 4.30 0.12
CA VAL A 6 -0.14 3.26 -0.93
C VAL A 6 -1.21 2.21 -0.66
N ALA A 7 -1.34 1.71 0.58
CA ALA A 7 -2.39 0.75 0.94
C ALA A 7 -3.80 1.33 0.73
N LEU A 8 -4.03 2.59 1.13
CA LEU A 8 -5.31 3.26 0.91
C LEU A 8 -5.60 3.47 -0.59
N SER A 9 -4.61 3.88 -1.38
CA SER A 9 -4.77 4.04 -2.82
C SER A 9 -5.11 2.72 -3.51
N ALA A 10 -4.47 1.63 -3.10
CA ALA A 10 -4.78 0.29 -3.57
C ALA A 10 -6.23 -0.13 -3.23
N HIS A 11 -6.68 0.16 -2.00
CA HIS A 11 -8.06 -0.10 -1.59
C HIS A 11 -9.08 0.70 -2.43
N ILE A 12 -8.83 2.00 -2.65
CA ILE A 12 -9.70 2.85 -3.47
C ILE A 12 -9.78 2.32 -4.91
N GLU A 13 -8.73 1.72 -5.44
CA GLU A 13 -8.75 1.09 -6.76
C GLU A 13 -9.65 -0.16 -6.79
N LEU A 14 -9.69 -0.94 -5.71
CA LEU A 14 -10.49 -2.17 -5.59
C LEU A 14 -11.93 -1.91 -5.13
N CYS A 15 -12.16 -0.97 -4.21
CA CYS A 15 -13.43 -0.73 -3.57
C CYS A 15 -14.22 0.41 -4.25
N GLN A 16 -15.31 0.07 -4.94
CA GLN A 16 -16.12 1.06 -5.65
C GLN A 16 -16.75 2.12 -4.73
N SER A 17 -17.24 1.73 -3.55
CA SER A 17 -17.86 2.65 -2.59
C SER A 17 -16.86 3.66 -2.03
N CYS A 18 -15.63 3.23 -1.71
CA CYS A 18 -14.58 4.12 -1.23
C CYS A 18 -14.04 5.02 -2.36
N ARG A 19 -13.98 4.53 -3.60
CA ARG A 19 -13.65 5.35 -4.76
C ARG A 19 -14.65 6.48 -4.95
N GLN A 20 -15.94 6.17 -4.91
CA GLN A 20 -16.99 7.19 -5.00
C GLN A 20 -16.88 8.20 -3.86
N ARG A 21 -16.66 7.73 -2.63
CA ARG A 21 -16.50 8.60 -1.47
C ARG A 21 -15.29 9.52 -1.57
N SER A 22 -14.15 9.02 -2.08
CA SER A 22 -12.96 9.83 -2.36
C SER A 22 -13.27 10.94 -3.35
N SER A 23 -13.90 10.62 -4.48
CA SER A 23 -14.29 11.59 -5.50
C SER A 23 -15.25 12.68 -4.97
N GLU A 24 -16.20 12.30 -4.12
CA GLU A 24 -17.11 13.26 -3.47
C GLU A 24 -16.35 14.23 -2.55
N LEU A 25 -15.39 13.71 -1.77
CA LEU A 25 -14.57 14.53 -0.87
C LEU A 25 -13.67 15.50 -1.66
N GLU A 26 -13.01 15.01 -2.72
CA GLU A 26 -12.20 15.82 -3.61
C GLU A 26 -13.02 16.96 -4.26
N SER A 27 -14.22 16.63 -4.75
CA SER A 27 -15.13 17.63 -5.34
C SER A 27 -15.53 18.71 -4.34
N ARG A 28 -15.80 18.36 -3.09
CA ARG A 28 -16.14 19.32 -2.04
C ARG A 28 -14.95 20.21 -1.67
N GLU A 29 -13.76 19.65 -1.63
CA GLU A 29 -12.53 20.38 -1.33
C GLU A 29 -12.22 21.40 -2.43
N ILE A 30 -12.33 21.02 -3.71
CA ILE A 30 -12.17 21.93 -4.85
C ILE A 30 -13.16 23.09 -4.78
N VAL A 31 -14.43 22.83 -4.47
CA VAL A 31 -15.44 23.90 -4.31
C VAL A 31 -15.07 24.85 -3.17
N SER A 32 -14.59 24.33 -2.05
CA SER A 32 -14.13 25.13 -0.91
C SER A 32 -12.97 26.05 -1.29
N TRP A 33 -11.97 25.55 -2.02
CA TRP A 33 -10.85 26.36 -2.50
C TRP A 33 -11.28 27.46 -3.48
N LEU A 34 -12.14 27.13 -4.44
CA LEU A 34 -12.68 28.12 -5.38
C LEU A 34 -13.51 29.22 -4.70
N GLN A 35 -14.16 28.91 -3.59
CA GLN A 35 -14.89 29.90 -2.80
C GLN A 35 -13.96 30.77 -1.94
N ALA A 36 -12.90 30.18 -1.38
CA ALA A 36 -11.89 30.91 -0.59
C ALA A 36 -11.13 31.93 -1.45
N ASP A 37 -10.80 31.55 -2.69
CA ASP A 37 -10.07 32.41 -3.64
C ASP A 37 -10.89 33.64 -4.08
N ARG A 38 -12.23 33.55 -4.09
CA ARG A 38 -13.12 34.67 -4.38
C ARG A 38 -13.18 35.72 -3.26
N ALA A 39 -12.77 35.39 -2.05
CA ALA A 39 -12.81 36.29 -0.89
C ALA A 39 -11.61 37.24 -0.84
N GLN A 40 -10.55 37.01 -1.59
CA GLN A 40 -9.41 37.91 -1.76
C GLN A 40 -9.10 38.02 -3.26
N PRO A 41 -9.46 39.14 -3.91
CA PRO A 41 -8.98 39.41 -5.25
C PRO A 41 -7.47 39.68 -5.16
N LEU A 42 -6.68 38.63 -5.25
CA LEU A 42 -5.27 38.79 -5.58
C LEU A 42 -5.21 39.43 -6.95
N ALA A 43 -4.48 40.55 -7.06
CA ALA A 43 -4.15 41.11 -8.37
C ALA A 43 -3.63 39.96 -9.23
N SER A 44 -4.33 39.70 -10.34
CA SER A 44 -3.93 38.60 -11.24
C SER A 44 -2.49 38.83 -11.63
N PRO A 45 -1.56 37.92 -11.38
CA PRO A 45 -0.18 38.08 -11.82
C PRO A 45 -0.19 38.28 -13.34
N ASP A 46 0.53 39.26 -13.80
CA ASP A 46 0.68 39.50 -15.23
C ASP A 46 1.60 38.42 -15.83
N PHE A 47 1.00 37.47 -16.47
CA PHE A 47 1.69 36.36 -17.16
C PHE A 47 1.99 36.68 -18.62
N SER A 48 1.64 37.92 -19.14
CA SER A 48 1.79 38.27 -20.57
C SER A 48 3.23 38.10 -21.05
N GLY A 49 4.20 38.63 -20.29
CA GLY A 49 5.63 38.49 -20.64
C GLY A 49 6.12 37.04 -20.62
N MET A 50 5.59 36.19 -19.73
CA MET A 50 5.92 34.75 -19.68
C MET A 50 5.28 33.99 -20.85
N LEU A 51 4.04 34.33 -21.22
CA LEU A 51 3.36 33.74 -22.37
C LEU A 51 4.06 34.13 -23.68
N ASP A 52 4.46 35.38 -23.83
CA ASP A 52 5.22 35.85 -24.99
C ASP A 52 6.55 35.12 -25.12
N LEU A 53 7.22 34.88 -24.01
CA LEU A 53 8.50 34.16 -23.96
C LEU A 53 8.34 32.67 -24.32
N ILE A 54 7.27 32.01 -23.87
CA ILE A 54 6.95 30.64 -24.22
C ILE A 54 6.53 30.49 -25.68
N THR A 55 5.68 31.41 -26.17
CA THR A 55 5.15 31.32 -27.52
C THR A 55 6.14 31.80 -28.59
N SER A 56 7.14 32.63 -28.25
CA SER A 56 8.22 33.05 -29.13
C SER A 56 9.31 32.04 -29.32
N GLN A 57 9.37 30.98 -28.49
CA GLN A 57 10.33 29.89 -28.69
C GLN A 57 9.92 29.04 -29.89
N PRO A 58 10.89 28.63 -30.74
CA PRO A 58 10.61 27.73 -31.84
C PRO A 58 9.95 26.48 -31.27
N GLN A 59 8.78 26.13 -31.75
CA GLN A 59 8.18 24.85 -31.41
C GLN A 59 9.08 23.76 -31.96
N LEU A 60 9.48 22.81 -31.11
CA LEU A 60 10.13 21.60 -31.55
C LEU A 60 9.21 20.90 -32.54
N THR A 61 9.51 21.02 -33.85
CA THR A 61 8.81 20.24 -34.85
C THR A 61 9.03 18.77 -34.53
N SER A 62 7.97 17.99 -34.71
CA SER A 62 7.88 16.56 -34.34
C SER A 62 8.82 15.62 -35.11
N GLU A 63 9.98 16.10 -35.58
CA GLU A 63 11.14 15.26 -35.83
C GLU A 63 11.89 14.94 -34.52
N THR A 64 11.14 14.80 -33.47
CA THR A 64 11.65 14.20 -32.25
C THR A 64 12.00 12.74 -32.61
N LYS A 65 13.29 12.48 -32.70
CA LYS A 65 13.78 11.19 -32.22
C LYS A 65 13.01 10.93 -30.96
N GLU A 66 12.15 9.92 -30.97
CA GLU A 66 11.49 9.41 -29.78
C GLU A 66 12.54 9.45 -28.68
N ALA A 67 12.33 10.30 -27.67
CA ALA A 67 13.13 10.20 -26.47
C ALA A 67 13.04 8.71 -26.11
N PRO A 68 14.17 8.04 -25.83
CA PRO A 68 14.13 6.63 -25.54
C PRO A 68 13.01 6.49 -24.51
N HIS A 69 11.89 5.88 -24.92
CA HIS A 69 10.90 5.43 -23.98
C HIS A 69 11.75 4.68 -22.97
N SER A 70 11.88 5.22 -21.78
CA SER A 70 12.39 4.43 -20.69
C SER A 70 11.56 3.16 -20.81
N GLU A 71 12.20 2.05 -21.20
CA GLU A 71 11.56 0.75 -21.20
C GLU A 71 10.97 0.66 -19.79
N GLU A 72 9.67 0.95 -19.68
CA GLU A 72 8.97 0.76 -18.43
C GLU A 72 9.13 -0.72 -18.16
N GLU A 73 9.95 -1.04 -17.18
CA GLU A 73 10.09 -2.42 -16.72
C GLU A 73 8.68 -2.99 -16.59
N PRO A 74 8.38 -4.16 -17.15
CA PRO A 74 7.04 -4.71 -17.13
C PRO A 74 6.59 -4.75 -15.67
N LEU A 75 5.53 -3.99 -15.36
CA LEU A 75 4.94 -3.97 -14.03
C LEU A 75 4.56 -5.41 -13.70
N VAL A 76 5.00 -5.91 -12.54
CA VAL A 76 4.52 -7.17 -11.99
C VAL A 76 3.06 -6.96 -11.62
N SER A 77 2.18 -7.08 -12.62
CA SER A 77 0.75 -6.85 -12.44
C SER A 77 0.02 -8.03 -11.80
N GLU A 78 0.68 -9.17 -11.71
CA GLU A 78 0.09 -10.41 -11.19
C GLU A 78 1.04 -11.12 -10.23
N ILE A 79 0.47 -11.66 -9.16
CA ILE A 79 1.14 -12.63 -8.28
C ILE A 79 0.56 -14.00 -8.58
N HIS A 80 1.42 -14.96 -8.89
CA HIS A 80 1.03 -16.35 -9.10
C HIS A 80 1.01 -17.07 -7.75
N MET A 81 -0.17 -17.52 -7.34
CA MET A 81 -0.38 -18.36 -6.17
C MET A 81 -0.82 -19.74 -6.63
N LEU A 82 -0.39 -20.75 -5.93
CA LEU A 82 -0.58 -22.19 -6.14
C LEU A 82 -1.34 -22.64 -7.40
N ASP A 83 -2.53 -22.15 -7.68
CA ASP A 83 -3.46 -22.57 -8.73
C ASP A 83 -4.05 -21.42 -9.57
N HIS A 84 -3.80 -20.16 -9.20
CA HIS A 84 -4.34 -18.99 -9.91
C HIS A 84 -3.43 -17.77 -9.84
N SER A 85 -3.74 -16.76 -10.67
CA SER A 85 -3.05 -15.48 -10.71
C SER A 85 -3.93 -14.40 -10.10
N ILE A 86 -3.34 -13.56 -9.28
CA ILE A 86 -4.00 -12.43 -8.60
C ILE A 86 -3.52 -11.15 -9.23
N THR A 87 -4.42 -10.38 -9.83
CA THR A 87 -4.09 -9.08 -10.39
C THR A 87 -3.94 -8.05 -9.28
N LEU A 88 -2.80 -7.37 -9.24
CA LEU A 88 -2.52 -6.33 -8.25
C LEU A 88 -3.08 -4.98 -8.66
N PRO A 89 -3.54 -4.15 -7.70
CA PRO A 89 -3.71 -2.72 -7.91
C PRO A 89 -2.43 -2.07 -8.43
N ARG A 90 -2.54 -1.08 -9.32
CA ARG A 90 -1.41 -0.47 -10.03
C ARG A 90 -0.30 0.03 -9.11
N VAL A 91 -0.68 0.62 -7.96
CA VAL A 91 0.31 1.11 -6.98
C VAL A 91 1.09 -0.03 -6.33
N LEU A 92 0.46 -1.18 -6.10
CA LEU A 92 1.10 -2.38 -5.57
C LEU A 92 1.90 -3.10 -6.64
N ALA A 93 1.42 -3.14 -7.89
CA ALA A 93 2.17 -3.65 -9.03
C ALA A 93 3.50 -2.90 -9.20
N LYS A 94 3.46 -1.56 -9.07
CA LYS A 94 4.67 -0.73 -9.07
C LYS A 94 5.60 -1.02 -7.89
N ALA A 95 5.05 -1.23 -6.69
CA ALA A 95 5.86 -1.59 -5.52
C ALA A 95 6.51 -2.98 -5.66
N ALA A 96 5.83 -3.92 -6.35
CA ALA A 96 6.31 -5.27 -6.62
C ALA A 96 7.24 -5.38 -7.84
N SER A 97 7.39 -4.34 -8.67
CA SER A 97 8.13 -4.38 -9.95
C SER A 97 9.60 -4.75 -9.79
N ARG A 98 10.20 -4.49 -8.63
CA ARG A 98 11.59 -4.89 -8.32
C ARG A 98 11.75 -6.37 -8.00
N GLY A 99 10.66 -7.15 -8.09
CA GLY A 99 10.58 -8.56 -7.74
C GLY A 99 10.21 -8.78 -6.27
N LEU A 100 9.43 -9.83 -6.03
CA LEU A 100 9.02 -10.25 -4.68
C LEU A 100 9.87 -11.44 -4.25
N VAL A 101 10.63 -11.25 -3.18
CA VAL A 101 11.39 -12.35 -2.55
C VAL A 101 10.57 -12.92 -1.40
N TRP A 102 9.99 -14.08 -1.62
CA TRP A 102 9.16 -14.75 -0.65
C TRP A 102 9.98 -15.51 0.38
N HIS A 103 9.69 -15.27 1.65
CA HIS A 103 10.26 -15.98 2.79
C HIS A 103 9.20 -16.77 3.51
N LYS A 104 9.45 -18.08 3.66
CA LYS A 104 8.59 -18.94 4.45
C LYS A 104 8.78 -18.67 5.95
N LEU A 105 7.67 -18.38 6.64
CA LEU A 105 7.60 -18.29 8.09
C LEU A 105 6.99 -19.58 8.66
N ALA A 106 6.94 -19.71 9.99
CA ALA A 106 6.25 -20.84 10.62
C ALA A 106 4.73 -20.77 10.39
N GLY A 107 4.05 -21.92 10.43
CA GLY A 107 2.58 -21.99 10.43
C GLY A 107 1.91 -21.73 9.07
N GLY A 108 2.60 -21.96 7.96
CA GLY A 108 2.00 -21.77 6.62
C GLY A 108 1.97 -20.34 6.14
N ILE A 109 2.68 -19.43 6.80
CA ILE A 109 2.76 -18.02 6.43
C ILE A 109 3.96 -17.79 5.52
N ASN A 110 3.75 -17.06 4.42
CA ASN A 110 4.78 -16.60 3.50
C ASN A 110 4.73 -15.08 3.43
N GLN A 111 5.90 -14.44 3.41
CA GLN A 111 6.05 -13.00 3.48
C GLN A 111 7.00 -12.52 2.38
N ALA A 112 6.63 -11.45 1.69
CA ALA A 112 7.52 -10.74 0.77
C ALA A 112 7.53 -9.25 1.14
N GLN A 113 8.66 -8.74 1.62
CA GLN A 113 8.80 -7.33 1.98
C GLN A 113 9.02 -6.48 0.74
N VAL A 114 8.43 -5.28 0.74
CA VAL A 114 8.63 -4.24 -0.27
C VAL A 114 9.03 -2.94 0.41
N GLN A 115 9.99 -2.23 -0.17
CA GLN A 115 10.45 -0.95 0.35
C GLN A 115 9.65 0.17 -0.30
N ILE A 116 8.86 0.89 0.49
CA ILE A 116 8.04 2.03 0.05
C ILE A 116 8.53 3.31 0.71
N ASP A 117 8.74 3.28 2.03
CA ASP A 117 9.32 4.38 2.80
C ASP A 117 10.26 3.84 3.90
N ASN A 118 10.82 4.74 4.71
CA ASN A 118 11.73 4.38 5.81
C ASN A 118 11.04 4.41 7.19
N GLU A 119 9.74 4.57 7.22
CA GLU A 119 8.96 4.72 8.45
C GLU A 119 8.11 3.48 8.73
N THR A 120 7.76 2.72 7.69
CA THR A 120 6.87 1.57 7.78
C THR A 120 7.49 0.32 7.20
N GLN A 121 7.11 -0.82 7.75
CA GLN A 121 7.34 -2.13 7.14
C GLN A 121 6.14 -2.44 6.26
N CYS A 122 6.38 -2.53 4.95
CA CYS A 122 5.37 -2.88 3.96
C CYS A 122 5.65 -4.29 3.42
N GLU A 123 4.61 -5.12 3.32
CA GLU A 123 4.80 -6.51 2.92
C GLU A 123 3.55 -7.12 2.30
N PHE A 124 3.76 -8.05 1.38
CA PHE A 124 2.76 -9.02 1.00
C PHE A 124 2.83 -10.21 1.97
N LEU A 125 1.68 -10.62 2.46
CA LEU A 125 1.54 -11.73 3.38
C LEU A 125 0.59 -12.75 2.77
N TYR A 126 1.10 -13.95 2.51
CA TYR A 126 0.28 -15.07 2.03
C TYR A 126 0.15 -16.13 3.11
N MET A 127 -1.08 -16.39 3.48
CA MET A 127 -1.48 -17.48 4.38
C MET A 127 -1.95 -18.67 3.55
N THR A 128 -1.32 -19.83 3.70
CA THR A 128 -1.79 -21.04 2.99
C THR A 128 -3.11 -21.55 3.59
N PRO A 129 -3.92 -22.30 2.85
CA PRO A 129 -5.15 -22.90 3.39
C PRO A 129 -4.92 -23.62 4.72
N GLY A 130 -5.81 -23.39 5.69
CA GLY A 130 -5.73 -23.98 7.03
C GLY A 130 -4.67 -23.33 7.94
N SER A 131 -4.07 -22.21 7.54
CA SER A 131 -3.04 -21.52 8.33
C SER A 131 -3.63 -20.61 9.39
N GLN A 132 -2.81 -20.33 10.41
CA GLN A 132 -3.14 -19.42 11.49
C GLN A 132 -1.91 -18.64 11.93
N VAL A 133 -2.04 -17.32 12.09
CA VAL A 133 -1.02 -16.49 12.71
C VAL A 133 -1.10 -16.65 14.23
N PRO A 134 0.02 -16.81 14.95
CA PRO A 134 -0.02 -16.87 16.41
C PRO A 134 -0.63 -15.61 17.02
N VAL A 135 -1.30 -15.75 18.17
CA VAL A 135 -1.89 -14.61 18.89
C VAL A 135 -0.86 -13.52 19.10
N HIS A 136 -1.17 -12.31 18.62
CA HIS A 136 -0.27 -11.18 18.67
C HIS A 136 -1.02 -9.87 18.91
N ARG A 137 -0.27 -8.83 19.25
CA ARG A 137 -0.70 -7.44 19.33
C ARG A 137 0.26 -6.54 18.60
N HIS A 138 -0.22 -5.37 18.21
CA HIS A 138 0.58 -4.32 17.60
C HIS A 138 1.13 -3.37 18.67
N GLN A 139 2.32 -2.81 18.45
CA GLN A 139 2.87 -1.74 19.30
C GLN A 139 2.46 -0.35 18.79
N GLY A 140 2.01 -0.26 17.55
CA GLY A 140 1.46 0.91 16.89
C GLY A 140 0.25 0.54 16.05
N SER A 141 0.20 1.05 14.82
CA SER A 141 -0.88 0.80 13.87
C SER A 141 -0.46 -0.20 12.80
N GLU A 142 -1.37 -1.05 12.42
CA GLU A 142 -1.30 -1.90 11.23
C GLU A 142 -2.48 -1.59 10.32
N VAL A 143 -2.18 -1.47 9.04
CA VAL A 143 -3.18 -1.47 7.96
C VAL A 143 -3.04 -2.77 7.19
N THR A 144 -4.15 -3.47 6.99
CA THR A 144 -4.21 -4.69 6.18
C THR A 144 -5.26 -4.53 5.08
N LEU A 145 -4.84 -4.72 3.84
CA LEU A 145 -5.72 -4.81 2.67
C LEU A 145 -5.76 -6.26 2.20
N VAL A 146 -6.94 -6.87 2.20
CA VAL A 146 -7.16 -8.21 1.64
C VAL A 146 -7.19 -8.10 0.11
N LEU A 147 -6.29 -8.82 -0.57
CA LEU A 147 -6.17 -8.83 -2.03
C LEU A 147 -6.90 -10.03 -2.65
N ASP A 148 -6.82 -11.19 -1.99
CA ASP A 148 -7.44 -12.43 -2.46
C ASP A 148 -7.70 -13.39 -1.30
N GLY A 149 -8.69 -14.29 -1.46
CA GLY A 149 -9.12 -15.20 -0.41
C GLY A 149 -9.75 -14.47 0.76
N GLY A 150 -9.53 -14.96 1.97
CA GLY A 150 -10.07 -14.33 3.17
C GLY A 150 -9.48 -14.90 4.45
N PHE A 151 -9.66 -14.17 5.54
CA PHE A 151 -9.31 -14.62 6.88
C PHE A 151 -10.35 -14.17 7.89
N GLU A 152 -10.32 -14.78 9.06
CA GLU A 152 -11.14 -14.39 10.21
C GLU A 152 -10.27 -14.20 11.45
N ASP A 153 -10.75 -13.35 12.36
CA ASP A 153 -10.20 -13.16 13.69
C ASP A 153 -11.32 -12.94 14.70
N GLU A 154 -10.99 -12.56 15.95
CA GLU A 154 -11.97 -12.30 17.03
C GLU A 154 -12.92 -11.14 16.71
N PHE A 155 -12.61 -10.31 15.72
CA PHE A 155 -13.40 -9.13 15.36
C PHE A 155 -14.31 -9.36 14.16
N GLY A 156 -14.06 -10.38 13.35
CA GLY A 156 -14.90 -10.70 12.20
C GLY A 156 -14.23 -11.51 11.10
N HIS A 157 -14.92 -11.55 9.96
CA HIS A 157 -14.47 -12.20 8.75
C HIS A 157 -14.19 -11.16 7.66
N TYR A 158 -13.10 -11.31 6.92
CA TYR A 158 -12.60 -10.34 5.96
C TYR A 158 -12.28 -11.00 4.63
N GLY A 159 -12.79 -10.40 3.56
CA GLY A 159 -12.62 -10.88 2.19
C GLY A 159 -11.95 -9.85 1.27
N PRO A 160 -11.87 -10.14 -0.04
CA PRO A 160 -11.19 -9.29 -1.01
C PRO A 160 -11.69 -7.84 -1.00
N SER A 161 -10.76 -6.92 -1.07
CA SER A 161 -10.93 -5.47 -0.95
C SER A 161 -11.26 -4.94 0.45
N ASP A 162 -11.40 -5.77 1.47
CA ASP A 162 -11.53 -5.27 2.84
C ASP A 162 -10.24 -4.58 3.31
N PHE A 163 -10.43 -3.45 4.00
CA PHE A 163 -9.36 -2.60 4.50
C PHE A 163 -9.49 -2.44 6.02
N LEU A 164 -8.55 -3.00 6.74
CA LEU A 164 -8.57 -3.04 8.19
C LEU A 164 -7.52 -2.11 8.77
N VAL A 165 -7.86 -1.52 9.92
CA VAL A 165 -6.90 -0.77 10.74
C VAL A 165 -6.92 -1.37 12.14
N ARG A 166 -5.77 -1.81 12.62
CA ARG A 166 -5.57 -2.31 13.98
C ARG A 166 -4.60 -1.42 14.74
N ASP A 167 -4.78 -1.32 16.04
CA ASP A 167 -3.91 -0.53 16.89
C ASP A 167 -3.41 -1.33 18.12
N LYS A 168 -2.67 -0.66 19.00
CA LYS A 168 -2.07 -1.28 20.19
C LYS A 168 -3.07 -1.87 21.20
N ARG A 169 -4.36 -1.57 21.06
CA ARG A 169 -5.44 -2.13 21.91
C ARG A 169 -5.90 -3.48 21.42
N ASP A 170 -5.66 -3.77 20.13
CA ASP A 170 -6.14 -4.96 19.49
C ASP A 170 -5.15 -6.11 19.69
N GLN A 171 -5.69 -7.23 20.14
CA GLN A 171 -4.99 -8.51 20.18
C GLN A 171 -5.84 -9.50 19.40
N HIS A 172 -5.24 -10.17 18.44
CA HIS A 172 -5.98 -11.06 17.56
C HIS A 172 -5.16 -12.26 17.08
N GLN A 173 -5.88 -13.22 16.49
CA GLN A 173 -5.32 -14.43 15.92
C GLN A 173 -5.93 -14.72 14.55
N PRO A 174 -5.44 -14.09 13.47
CA PRO A 174 -5.94 -14.34 12.14
C PRO A 174 -5.78 -15.80 11.71
N SER A 175 -6.83 -16.36 11.12
CA SER A 175 -6.85 -17.71 10.55
C SER A 175 -7.58 -17.73 9.21
N THR A 176 -7.22 -18.65 8.34
CA THR A 176 -7.86 -18.83 7.04
C THR A 176 -8.10 -20.30 6.74
N GLU A 177 -9.26 -20.62 6.19
CA GLU A 177 -9.56 -21.97 5.71
C GLU A 177 -9.15 -22.17 4.25
N GLU A 178 -9.35 -21.15 3.42
CA GLU A 178 -9.17 -21.20 1.96
C GLU A 178 -7.82 -20.67 1.49
N GLY A 179 -7.12 -19.94 2.35
CA GLY A 179 -5.94 -19.16 2.00
C GLY A 179 -6.27 -17.69 1.86
N CYS A 180 -5.27 -16.84 2.06
CA CYS A 180 -5.45 -15.39 1.97
C CYS A 180 -4.16 -14.70 1.54
N LEU A 181 -4.26 -13.79 0.57
CA LEU A 181 -3.21 -12.85 0.22
C LEU A 181 -3.60 -11.45 0.72
N CYS A 182 -2.74 -10.87 1.55
CA CYS A 182 -2.90 -9.52 2.06
C CYS A 182 -1.70 -8.64 1.69
N PHE A 183 -1.93 -7.33 1.66
CA PHE A 183 -0.89 -6.32 1.74
C PHE A 183 -0.98 -5.64 3.10
N ALA A 184 0.09 -5.72 3.89
CA ALA A 184 0.15 -5.18 5.24
C ALA A 184 1.17 -4.04 5.34
N VAL A 185 0.83 -3.02 6.13
CA VAL A 185 1.69 -1.88 6.45
C VAL A 185 1.70 -1.67 7.96
N LEU A 186 2.88 -1.80 8.56
CA LEU A 186 3.09 -1.66 10.00
C LEU A 186 3.97 -0.43 10.28
N ASP A 187 3.56 0.43 11.22
CA ASP A 187 4.38 1.53 11.73
C ASP A 187 5.23 1.12 12.94
N SER A 188 4.99 -0.05 13.48
CA SER A 188 5.67 -0.60 14.65
C SER A 188 5.70 -2.13 14.60
N PRO A 189 6.67 -2.79 15.24
CA PRO A 189 6.76 -4.24 15.21
C PRO A 189 5.58 -4.88 15.93
N LEU A 190 5.09 -6.00 15.41
CA LEU A 190 4.13 -6.84 16.12
C LEU A 190 4.83 -7.65 17.25
N THR A 191 4.05 -7.99 18.27
CA THR A 191 4.51 -8.76 19.43
C THR A 191 3.63 -9.98 19.65
N PHE A 192 4.20 -11.17 19.53
CA PHE A 192 3.52 -12.41 19.92
C PHE A 192 3.29 -12.45 21.43
N THR A 193 2.06 -12.74 21.86
CA THR A 193 1.65 -12.66 23.25
C THR A 193 1.49 -14.02 23.91
N SER A 194 1.47 -15.12 23.14
CA SER A 194 1.26 -16.47 23.68
C SER A 194 2.23 -17.51 23.09
N GLY A 195 2.38 -18.61 23.80
CA GLY A 195 3.10 -19.80 23.37
C GLY A 195 4.58 -19.58 23.04
N LEU A 196 5.15 -20.53 22.29
CA LEU A 196 6.53 -20.49 21.82
C LEU A 196 6.81 -19.37 20.82
N ALA A 197 5.76 -18.82 20.19
CA ALA A 197 5.90 -17.70 19.25
C ALA A 197 6.53 -16.45 19.90
N ARG A 198 6.40 -16.27 21.22
CA ARG A 198 7.06 -15.18 21.98
C ARG A 198 8.58 -15.14 21.80
N LEU A 199 9.20 -16.28 21.55
CA LEU A 199 10.64 -16.38 21.32
C LEU A 199 11.08 -15.69 20.02
N PHE A 200 10.16 -15.44 19.09
CA PHE A 200 10.43 -14.74 17.83
C PHE A 200 10.33 -13.20 17.94
N ASN A 201 9.86 -12.65 19.05
CA ASN A 201 9.74 -11.19 19.23
C ASN A 201 11.04 -10.43 18.98
N PRO A 202 12.24 -10.86 19.45
CA PRO A 202 13.49 -10.18 19.12
C PRO A 202 13.78 -10.15 17.62
N ILE A 203 13.42 -11.22 16.91
CA ILE A 203 13.59 -11.33 15.45
C ILE A 203 12.65 -10.37 14.74
N ASN A 204 11.38 -10.27 15.14
CA ASN A 204 10.43 -9.31 14.58
C ASN A 204 10.90 -7.88 14.77
N ASN A 205 11.37 -7.52 15.97
CA ASN A 205 11.94 -6.21 16.25
C ASN A 205 13.17 -5.90 15.36
N TYR A 206 14.04 -6.87 15.18
CA TYR A 206 15.21 -6.72 14.30
C TYR A 206 14.78 -6.54 12.83
N ARG A 207 13.85 -7.34 12.34
CA ARG A 207 13.34 -7.25 10.96
C ARG A 207 12.68 -5.91 10.69
N PHE A 208 11.83 -5.44 11.61
CA PHE A 208 11.19 -4.14 11.54
C PHE A 208 12.24 -3.01 11.44
N ARG A 209 13.22 -2.99 12.36
CA ARG A 209 14.31 -1.99 12.32
C ARG A 209 15.08 -2.03 11.01
N ARG A 210 15.33 -3.22 10.47
CA ARG A 210 16.02 -3.35 9.19
C ARG A 210 15.19 -2.81 8.04
N ALA A 211 13.89 -3.09 8.00
CA ALA A 211 12.97 -2.58 6.98
C ALA A 211 12.87 -1.05 7.00
N THR A 212 12.89 -0.44 8.20
CA THR A 212 12.74 1.01 8.38
C THR A 212 14.09 1.78 8.40
N SER A 213 15.23 1.09 8.37
CA SER A 213 16.58 1.73 8.44
C SER A 213 17.32 1.74 7.10
N GLN A 214 16.76 1.18 6.04
CA GLN A 214 17.43 1.19 4.73
C GLN A 214 17.40 2.61 4.16
N ARG A 215 18.57 3.26 4.13
CA ARG A 215 18.77 4.51 3.39
C ARG A 215 18.84 4.17 1.90
N PHE A 216 18.08 4.90 1.09
CA PHE A 216 18.20 4.90 -0.38
C PHE A 216 19.57 5.44 -0.81
#